data_9d93d14960c534587f92d6a24cd9517d
#
_entry.id   9d93d14960c534587f92d6a24cd9517d
#
_cell.length_a   1.000
_cell.length_b   1.000
_cell.length_c   1.000
_cell.angle_alpha   90.00
_cell.angle_beta   90.00
_cell.angle_gamma   90.00
#
_symmetry.space_group_name_H-M   'P 1'
#
loop_
_entity.id
_entity.type
_entity.pdbx_description
1 polymer ?
#
loop_
_entity_poly.entity_id
_entity_poly.type
_entity_poly.pdbx_seq_one_letter_code
_entity_poly.pdbx_strand_id
1 'polypeptide(L)'
;SAIFVLSEIKHGFPIAVMEGTLASNMRVAAMGGIAAKHLAVDRPEVVGFIGAGEQAKMHLVAMKVVRPSLKQCRVASRRAEKEDQFIAELSPLFPDMEFVAARTNAKKAMDGADILVTATSAQAPLLHAGWVKPGSFYSHIGGWEDEYDVAMQADKIVCDDWETVTHRTQ
;
A
#
# COMPACT_ATOMS: atom_id res chain seq x y z
N SER A 1 -8.57 7.94 11.77
CA SER A 1 -8.54 9.40 12.01
C SER A 1 -7.30 9.77 12.82
N ALA A 2 -6.72 10.93 12.56
CA ALA A 2 -5.57 11.47 13.26
C ALA A 2 -5.81 12.96 13.58
N ILE A 3 -5.21 13.42 14.66
CA ILE A 3 -5.17 14.84 15.03
C ILE A 3 -3.70 15.22 15.17
N PHE A 4 -3.31 16.33 14.57
CA PHE A 4 -2.01 16.93 14.77
C PHE A 4 -2.10 18.07 15.78
N VAL A 5 -1.21 18.08 16.76
CA VAL A 5 -1.03 19.18 17.69
C VAL A 5 0.34 19.77 17.40
N LEU A 6 0.36 21.01 16.95
CA LEU A 6 1.59 21.78 16.78
C LEU A 6 1.87 22.53 18.08
N SER A 7 3.06 22.34 18.63
CA SER A 7 3.49 23.03 19.85
C SER A 7 4.69 23.93 19.60
N GLU A 8 4.75 25.02 20.30
CA GLU A 8 5.90 25.93 20.35
C GLU A 8 7.09 25.21 21.00
N ILE A 9 8.27 25.33 20.40
CA ILE A 9 9.44 24.54 20.80
C ILE A 9 9.98 24.90 22.17
N LYS A 10 9.96 26.19 22.52
CA LYS A 10 10.64 26.72 23.73
C LYS A 10 9.96 26.33 25.05
N HIS A 11 8.62 26.35 25.07
CA HIS A 11 7.83 26.12 26.28
C HIS A 11 6.81 24.98 26.13
N GLY A 12 6.67 24.40 24.94
CA GLY A 12 5.77 23.27 24.67
C GLY A 12 4.28 23.67 24.58
N PHE A 13 3.94 24.96 24.54
CA PHE A 13 2.54 25.37 24.42
C PHE A 13 1.95 24.96 23.06
N PRO A 14 0.75 24.33 23.05
CA PRO A 14 0.07 24.04 21.83
C PRO A 14 -0.40 25.33 21.14
N ILE A 15 -0.03 25.51 19.86
CA ILE A 15 -0.35 26.68 19.04
C ILE A 15 -1.33 26.39 17.92
N ALA A 16 -1.51 25.11 17.56
CA ALA A 16 -2.53 24.69 16.60
C ALA A 16 -2.97 23.25 16.86
N VAL A 17 -4.24 22.99 16.60
CA VAL A 17 -4.81 21.65 16.52
C VAL A 17 -5.46 21.48 15.14
N MET A 18 -5.09 20.44 14.40
CA MET A 18 -5.49 20.26 13.01
C MET A 18 -6.01 18.85 12.78
N GLU A 19 -6.95 18.71 11.83
CA GLU A 19 -7.30 17.41 11.28
C GLU A 19 -6.07 16.82 10.56
N GLY A 20 -5.71 15.58 10.85
CA GLY A 20 -4.47 14.98 10.40
C GLY A 20 -4.64 13.72 9.54
N THR A 21 -5.87 13.27 9.29
CA THR A 21 -6.10 11.98 8.62
C THR A 21 -5.54 11.96 7.20
N LEU A 22 -5.77 13.01 6.43
CA LEU A 22 -5.26 13.11 5.07
C LEU A 22 -3.73 13.10 5.05
N ALA A 23 -3.11 13.97 5.85
CA ALA A 23 -1.66 14.06 5.92
C ALA A 23 -1.01 12.75 6.40
N SER A 24 -1.64 12.07 7.38
CA SER A 24 -1.19 10.76 7.85
C SER A 24 -1.25 9.70 6.74
N ASN A 25 -2.33 9.67 5.97
CA ASN A 25 -2.48 8.73 4.86
C ASN A 25 -1.46 9.02 3.74
N MET A 26 -1.28 10.28 3.40
CA MET A 26 -0.32 10.71 2.37
C MET A 26 1.13 10.38 2.75
N ARG A 27 1.53 10.59 4.02
CA ARG A 27 2.90 10.30 4.44
C ARG A 27 3.23 8.81 4.37
N VAL A 28 2.28 7.93 4.75
CA VAL A 28 2.46 6.48 4.64
C VAL A 28 2.57 6.06 3.18
N ALA A 29 1.70 6.58 2.32
CA ALA A 29 1.77 6.31 0.89
C ALA A 29 3.05 6.85 0.24
N ALA A 30 3.55 8.00 0.67
CA ALA A 30 4.81 8.56 0.18
C ALA A 30 6.01 7.65 0.53
N MET A 31 6.03 7.04 1.72
CA MET A 31 7.05 6.05 2.09
C MET A 31 7.02 4.84 1.16
N GLY A 32 5.83 4.27 0.90
CA GLY A 32 5.65 3.20 -0.08
C GLY A 32 6.10 3.60 -1.49
N GLY A 33 5.77 4.83 -1.91
CA GLY A 33 6.21 5.40 -3.19
C GLY A 33 7.74 5.53 -3.29
N ILE A 34 8.40 6.03 -2.25
CA ILE A 34 9.88 6.12 -2.18
C ILE A 34 10.49 4.73 -2.29
N ALA A 35 9.96 3.76 -1.53
CA ALA A 35 10.44 2.38 -1.59
C ALA A 35 10.26 1.80 -3.02
N ALA A 36 9.09 1.97 -3.64
CA ALA A 36 8.85 1.52 -5.02
C ALA A 36 9.78 2.19 -6.03
N LYS A 37 10.12 3.47 -5.84
CA LYS A 37 11.06 4.19 -6.70
C LYS A 37 12.45 3.55 -6.72
N HIS A 38 12.88 2.97 -5.60
CA HIS A 38 14.23 2.42 -5.46
C HIS A 38 14.31 0.90 -5.57
N LEU A 39 13.22 0.19 -5.33
CA LEU A 39 13.21 -1.26 -5.20
C LEU A 39 12.37 -1.97 -6.26
N ALA A 40 11.34 -1.34 -6.82
CA ALA A 40 10.56 -1.95 -7.89
C ALA A 40 11.36 -1.96 -9.20
N VAL A 41 11.03 -2.90 -10.09
CA VAL A 41 11.59 -2.94 -11.46
C VAL A 41 11.41 -1.59 -12.16
N ASP A 42 12.26 -1.31 -13.15
CA ASP A 42 12.29 0.01 -13.81
C ASP A 42 10.97 0.38 -14.49
N ARG A 43 10.27 -0.59 -15.06
CA ARG A 43 9.02 -0.37 -15.81
C ARG A 43 7.93 -1.34 -15.37
N PRO A 44 7.42 -1.25 -14.13
CA PRO A 44 6.29 -2.05 -13.71
C PRO A 44 5.04 -1.63 -14.50
N GLU A 45 4.23 -2.61 -14.90
CA GLU A 45 2.98 -2.35 -15.63
C GLU A 45 1.73 -2.65 -14.80
N VAL A 46 1.82 -3.59 -13.85
CA VAL A 46 0.70 -4.07 -13.06
C VAL A 46 0.91 -3.83 -11.58
N VAL A 47 -0.04 -3.16 -10.94
CA VAL A 47 -0.11 -3.08 -9.47
C VAL A 47 -1.33 -3.83 -8.94
N GLY A 48 -1.12 -4.66 -7.92
CA GLY A 48 -2.16 -5.40 -7.22
C GLY A 48 -2.36 -4.91 -5.79
N PHE A 49 -3.63 -4.77 -5.37
CA PHE A 49 -4.00 -4.36 -4.03
C PHE A 49 -4.84 -5.43 -3.32
N ILE A 50 -4.49 -5.74 -2.08
CA ILE A 50 -5.42 -6.33 -1.10
C ILE A 50 -5.75 -5.23 -0.10
N GLY A 51 -7.02 -4.81 -0.10
CA GLY A 51 -7.54 -3.63 0.61
C GLY A 51 -7.93 -2.53 -0.38
N ALA A 52 -9.10 -1.93 -0.13
CA ALA A 52 -9.67 -0.87 -0.97
C ALA A 52 -10.01 0.38 -0.13
N GLY A 53 -9.26 0.59 0.95
CA GLY A 53 -9.41 1.74 1.85
C GLY A 53 -8.57 2.95 1.43
N GLU A 54 -8.59 4.00 2.26
CA GLU A 54 -7.86 5.26 2.00
C GLU A 54 -6.36 5.05 1.82
N GLN A 55 -5.74 4.14 2.57
CA GLN A 55 -4.32 3.82 2.39
C GLN A 55 -4.04 3.24 1.00
N ALA A 56 -4.85 2.30 0.53
CA ALA A 56 -4.68 1.72 -0.80
C ALA A 56 -4.82 2.79 -1.90
N LYS A 57 -5.80 3.69 -1.77
CA LYS A 57 -6.00 4.81 -2.71
C LYS A 57 -4.78 5.72 -2.78
N MET A 58 -4.28 6.17 -1.62
CA MET A 58 -3.10 7.04 -1.56
C MET A 58 -1.84 6.34 -2.07
N HIS A 59 -1.69 5.03 -1.83
CA HIS A 59 -0.58 4.25 -2.38
C HIS A 59 -0.64 4.16 -3.90
N LEU A 60 -1.82 3.97 -4.50
CA LEU A 60 -1.92 4.00 -5.97
C LEU A 60 -1.46 5.34 -6.54
N VAL A 61 -1.88 6.46 -5.93
CA VAL A 61 -1.44 7.80 -6.33
C VAL A 61 0.08 7.91 -6.24
N ALA A 62 0.68 7.54 -5.10
CA ALA A 62 2.12 7.60 -4.91
C ALA A 62 2.89 6.70 -5.88
N MET A 63 2.41 5.45 -6.09
CA MET A 63 3.03 4.49 -7.01
C MET A 63 2.98 5.01 -8.47
N LYS A 64 1.86 5.56 -8.92
CA LYS A 64 1.73 6.09 -10.28
C LYS A 64 2.63 7.31 -10.52
N VAL A 65 2.85 8.15 -9.51
CA VAL A 65 3.78 9.29 -9.59
C VAL A 65 5.22 8.83 -9.81
N VAL A 66 5.67 7.81 -9.08
CA VAL A 66 7.07 7.34 -9.16
C VAL A 66 7.29 6.28 -10.24
N ARG A 67 6.23 5.61 -10.67
CA ARG A 67 6.24 4.56 -11.70
C ARG A 67 5.13 4.84 -12.73
N PRO A 68 5.29 5.84 -13.60
CA PRO A 68 4.29 6.23 -14.60
C PRO A 68 4.00 5.13 -15.64
N SER A 69 4.85 4.11 -15.73
CA SER A 69 4.65 2.94 -16.59
C SER A 69 3.49 2.03 -16.19
N LEU A 70 2.94 2.19 -14.97
CA LEU A 70 1.79 1.42 -14.52
C LEU A 70 0.58 1.63 -15.43
N LYS A 71 0.04 0.53 -15.98
CA LYS A 71 -1.08 0.49 -16.93
C LYS A 71 -2.31 -0.20 -16.37
N GLN A 72 -2.13 -1.09 -15.38
CA GLN A 72 -3.22 -1.86 -14.81
C GLN A 72 -3.17 -1.81 -13.28
N CYS A 73 -4.32 -1.53 -12.66
CA CYS A 73 -4.54 -1.63 -11.23
C CYS A 73 -5.59 -2.72 -10.95
N ARG A 74 -5.23 -3.71 -10.16
CA ARG A 74 -6.12 -4.77 -9.70
C ARG A 74 -6.39 -4.59 -8.21
N VAL A 75 -7.63 -4.67 -7.79
CA VAL A 75 -8.01 -4.50 -6.39
C VAL A 75 -8.90 -5.61 -5.90
N ALA A 76 -8.56 -6.16 -4.73
CA ALA A 76 -9.36 -7.10 -3.98
C ALA A 76 -9.69 -6.53 -2.60
N SER A 77 -10.88 -6.77 -2.11
CA SER A 77 -11.26 -6.46 -0.73
C SER A 77 -12.27 -7.49 -0.20
N ARG A 78 -12.60 -7.46 1.11
CA ARG A 78 -13.62 -8.34 1.67
C ARG A 78 -15.02 -8.13 1.09
N ARG A 79 -15.28 -6.97 0.51
CA ARG A 79 -16.59 -6.58 -0.03
C ARG A 79 -16.41 -6.02 -1.43
N ALA A 80 -17.07 -6.63 -2.41
CA ALA A 80 -16.98 -6.21 -3.81
C ALA A 80 -17.36 -4.73 -4.03
N GLU A 81 -18.33 -4.21 -3.25
CA GLU A 81 -18.76 -2.81 -3.33
C GLU A 81 -17.62 -1.83 -3.01
N LYS A 82 -16.66 -2.24 -2.16
CA LYS A 82 -15.47 -1.42 -1.86
C LYS A 82 -14.48 -1.39 -3.01
N GLU A 83 -14.40 -2.46 -3.80
CA GLU A 83 -13.61 -2.50 -5.03
C GLU A 83 -14.22 -1.55 -6.07
N ASP A 84 -15.55 -1.61 -6.24
CA ASP A 84 -16.26 -0.73 -7.16
C ASP A 84 -16.13 0.75 -6.76
N GLN A 85 -16.23 1.06 -5.46
CA GLN A 85 -16.01 2.40 -4.94
C GLN A 85 -14.58 2.89 -5.20
N PHE A 86 -13.57 2.05 -4.92
CA PHE A 86 -12.16 2.35 -5.18
C PHE A 86 -11.94 2.70 -6.66
N ILE A 87 -12.49 1.89 -7.56
CA ILE A 87 -12.38 2.10 -9.01
C ILE A 87 -13.09 3.38 -9.44
N ALA A 88 -14.33 3.60 -8.97
CA ALA A 88 -15.12 4.78 -9.33
C ALA A 88 -14.43 6.10 -8.91
N GLU A 89 -13.74 6.11 -7.77
CA GLU A 89 -13.03 7.29 -7.29
C GLU A 89 -11.69 7.53 -8.00
N LEU A 90 -10.97 6.48 -8.40
CA LEU A 90 -9.61 6.62 -8.92
C LEU A 90 -9.51 6.57 -10.45
N SER A 91 -10.41 5.87 -11.14
CA SER A 91 -10.35 5.79 -12.60
C SER A 91 -10.44 7.14 -13.31
N PRO A 92 -11.20 8.14 -12.84
CA PRO A 92 -11.18 9.45 -13.46
C PRO A 92 -9.84 10.19 -13.33
N LEU A 93 -9.02 9.85 -12.31
CA LEU A 93 -7.72 10.45 -12.07
C LEU A 93 -6.62 9.82 -12.95
N PHE A 94 -6.84 8.60 -13.43
CA PHE A 94 -5.88 7.82 -14.20
C PHE A 94 -6.53 7.22 -15.46
N PRO A 95 -6.89 8.06 -16.45
CA PRO A 95 -7.61 7.60 -17.66
C PRO A 95 -6.76 6.69 -18.55
N ASP A 96 -5.45 6.64 -18.36
CA ASP A 96 -4.49 5.79 -19.05
C ASP A 96 -4.27 4.43 -18.36
N MET A 97 -5.02 4.15 -17.28
CA MET A 97 -4.89 2.92 -16.50
C MET A 97 -6.16 2.07 -16.56
N GLU A 98 -5.99 0.78 -16.81
CA GLU A 98 -7.06 -0.20 -16.68
C GLU A 98 -7.28 -0.53 -15.19
N PHE A 99 -8.53 -0.53 -14.74
CA PHE A 99 -8.92 -0.94 -13.40
C PHE A 99 -9.67 -2.26 -13.42
N VAL A 100 -9.27 -3.21 -12.57
CA VAL A 100 -9.86 -4.55 -12.49
C VAL A 100 -10.32 -4.83 -11.05
N ALA A 101 -11.62 -4.98 -10.86
CA ALA A 101 -12.17 -5.52 -9.63
C ALA A 101 -11.92 -7.03 -9.56
N ALA A 102 -11.24 -7.49 -8.54
CA ALA A 102 -10.92 -8.90 -8.36
C ALA A 102 -12.09 -9.72 -7.79
N ARG A 103 -13.17 -9.06 -7.39
CA ARG A 103 -14.38 -9.66 -6.82
C ARG A 103 -14.08 -10.54 -5.62
N THR A 104 -13.47 -9.94 -4.63
CA THR A 104 -13.03 -10.55 -3.35
C THR A 104 -11.95 -11.63 -3.48
N ASN A 105 -11.43 -11.86 -4.67
CA ASN A 105 -10.41 -12.86 -4.93
C ASN A 105 -9.01 -12.22 -4.84
N ALA A 106 -8.36 -12.36 -3.69
CA ALA A 106 -7.02 -11.81 -3.45
C ALA A 106 -5.98 -12.34 -4.47
N LYS A 107 -6.04 -13.63 -4.83
CA LYS A 107 -5.14 -14.21 -5.84
C LYS A 107 -5.27 -13.47 -7.16
N LYS A 108 -6.48 -13.21 -7.64
CA LYS A 108 -6.71 -12.51 -8.91
C LYS A 108 -6.11 -11.09 -8.92
N ALA A 109 -6.05 -10.43 -7.78
CA ALA A 109 -5.43 -9.13 -7.68
C ALA A 109 -3.89 -9.21 -7.69
N MET A 110 -3.31 -10.19 -7.01
CA MET A 110 -1.89 -10.23 -6.69
C MET A 110 -1.05 -11.06 -7.66
N ASP A 111 -1.59 -12.17 -8.16
CA ASP A 111 -0.85 -13.12 -8.99
C ASP A 111 -0.29 -12.46 -10.26
N GLY A 112 1.04 -12.51 -10.40
CA GLY A 112 1.75 -11.92 -11.53
C GLY A 112 1.84 -10.38 -11.54
N ALA A 113 1.45 -9.67 -10.46
CA ALA A 113 1.65 -8.24 -10.35
C ALA A 113 3.15 -7.87 -10.21
N ASP A 114 3.56 -6.71 -10.73
CA ASP A 114 4.91 -6.18 -10.58
C ASP A 114 5.09 -5.46 -9.23
N ILE A 115 4.03 -4.81 -8.78
CA ILE A 115 3.93 -4.17 -7.47
C ILE A 115 2.74 -4.78 -6.74
N LEU A 116 2.96 -5.22 -5.51
CA LEU A 116 1.94 -5.75 -4.61
C LEU A 116 1.82 -4.83 -3.40
N VAL A 117 0.60 -4.53 -3.00
CA VAL A 117 0.33 -3.69 -1.82
C VAL A 117 -0.75 -4.35 -0.97
N THR A 118 -0.47 -4.59 0.30
CA THR A 118 -1.48 -4.97 1.28
C THR A 118 -1.73 -3.81 2.23
N ALA A 119 -2.98 -3.41 2.36
CA ALA A 119 -3.39 -2.28 3.18
C ALA A 119 -4.73 -2.57 3.85
N THR A 120 -4.71 -3.51 4.79
CA THR A 120 -5.90 -4.00 5.48
C THR A 120 -5.75 -3.92 7.01
N SER A 121 -6.78 -4.29 7.73
CA SER A 121 -6.77 -4.53 9.17
C SER A 121 -6.82 -6.03 9.49
N ALA A 122 -6.37 -6.88 8.58
CA ALA A 122 -6.37 -8.32 8.78
C ALA A 122 -5.41 -8.72 9.92
N GLN A 123 -5.77 -9.85 10.55
CA GLN A 123 -4.97 -10.48 11.61
C GLN A 123 -4.64 -11.93 11.21
N ALA A 124 -4.53 -12.17 9.90
CA ALA A 124 -4.16 -13.46 9.32
C ALA A 124 -3.63 -13.23 7.90
N PRO A 125 -2.77 -14.11 7.38
CA PRO A 125 -2.19 -13.96 6.04
C PRO A 125 -3.27 -13.90 4.95
N LEU A 126 -3.13 -12.94 4.06
CA LEU A 126 -3.96 -12.75 2.87
C LEU A 126 -3.14 -12.90 1.58
N LEU A 127 -1.85 -12.54 1.64
CA LEU A 127 -0.91 -12.73 0.53
C LEU A 127 -0.16 -14.06 0.73
N HIS A 128 -0.22 -14.92 -0.28
CA HIS A 128 0.49 -16.19 -0.31
C HIS A 128 1.76 -16.09 -1.15
N ALA A 129 2.84 -16.71 -0.68
CA ALA A 129 4.15 -16.65 -1.33
C ALA A 129 4.13 -17.14 -2.79
N GLY A 130 3.31 -18.14 -3.11
CA GLY A 130 3.15 -18.66 -4.45
C GLY A 130 2.49 -17.70 -5.47
N TRP A 131 2.01 -16.53 -5.05
CA TRP A 131 1.47 -15.50 -5.96
C TRP A 131 2.49 -14.39 -6.26
N VAL A 132 3.59 -14.35 -5.52
CA VAL A 132 4.64 -13.35 -5.65
C VAL A 132 5.63 -13.81 -6.71
N LYS A 133 5.67 -13.13 -7.85
CA LYS A 133 6.61 -13.48 -8.90
C LYS A 133 8.02 -12.93 -8.61
N PRO A 134 9.08 -13.57 -9.12
CA PRO A 134 10.43 -13.04 -9.04
C PRO A 134 10.53 -11.62 -9.60
N GLY A 135 11.26 -10.74 -8.91
CA GLY A 135 11.47 -9.34 -9.30
C GLY A 135 10.31 -8.40 -8.96
N SER A 136 9.23 -8.87 -8.34
CA SER A 136 8.17 -7.99 -7.87
C SER A 136 8.59 -7.20 -6.62
N PHE A 137 7.94 -6.05 -6.41
CA PHE A 137 8.06 -5.24 -5.21
C PHE A 137 6.80 -5.40 -4.35
N TYR A 138 6.98 -5.69 -3.08
CA TYR A 138 5.89 -5.80 -2.13
C TYR A 138 5.94 -4.68 -1.08
N SER A 139 4.84 -3.95 -0.91
CA SER A 139 4.63 -2.93 0.11
C SER A 139 3.63 -3.42 1.15
N HIS A 140 4.12 -3.74 2.33
CA HIS A 140 3.34 -4.20 3.48
C HIS A 140 2.97 -3.01 4.36
N ILE A 141 1.69 -2.71 4.53
CA ILE A 141 1.22 -1.51 5.25
C ILE A 141 0.52 -1.86 6.56
N GLY A 142 -0.18 -2.96 6.59
CA GLY A 142 -0.96 -3.38 7.75
C GLY A 142 -0.15 -4.12 8.82
N GLY A 143 -0.80 -5.03 9.50
CA GLY A 143 -0.18 -5.88 10.51
C GLY A 143 0.26 -7.24 9.96
N TRP A 144 -0.48 -8.29 10.26
CA TRP A 144 -0.18 -9.62 9.75
C TRP A 144 -1.00 -9.91 8.48
N GLU A 145 -0.44 -9.58 7.31
CA GLU A 145 -1.14 -9.62 6.02
C GLU A 145 -0.58 -10.66 5.03
N ASP A 146 0.59 -11.25 5.32
CA ASP A 146 1.29 -12.18 4.43
C ASP A 146 1.80 -13.41 5.17
N GLU A 147 2.05 -14.48 4.40
CA GLU A 147 2.77 -15.65 4.89
C GLU A 147 4.24 -15.32 5.15
N TYR A 148 4.84 -15.92 6.18
CA TYR A 148 6.27 -15.74 6.46
C TYR A 148 7.17 -16.09 5.26
N ASP A 149 6.74 -17.01 4.41
CA ASP A 149 7.46 -17.41 3.21
C ASP A 149 7.60 -16.28 2.19
N VAL A 150 6.74 -15.26 2.22
CA VAL A 150 6.88 -14.04 1.40
C VAL A 150 8.16 -13.30 1.78
N ALA A 151 8.40 -13.10 3.07
CA ALA A 151 9.61 -12.46 3.57
C ALA A 151 10.85 -13.35 3.37
N MET A 152 10.71 -14.68 3.57
CA MET A 152 11.83 -15.63 3.42
C MET A 152 12.34 -15.75 1.98
N GLN A 153 11.51 -15.45 0.98
CA GLN A 153 11.88 -15.47 -0.45
C GLN A 153 12.39 -14.12 -0.95
N ALA A 154 12.31 -13.06 -0.12
CA ALA A 154 12.72 -11.73 -0.53
C ALA A 154 14.26 -11.58 -0.56
N ASP A 155 14.80 -11.05 -1.65
CA ASP A 155 16.22 -10.69 -1.75
C ASP A 155 16.60 -9.54 -0.80
N LYS A 156 15.64 -8.64 -0.54
CA LYS A 156 15.82 -7.47 0.32
C LYS A 156 14.55 -7.21 1.12
N ILE A 157 14.74 -6.99 2.41
CA ILE A 157 13.69 -6.49 3.32
C ILE A 157 14.14 -5.12 3.81
N VAL A 158 13.29 -4.12 3.63
CA VAL A 158 13.54 -2.74 4.05
C VAL A 158 12.39 -2.29 4.94
N CYS A 159 12.70 -1.65 6.03
CA CYS A 159 11.73 -1.05 6.95
C CYS A 159 12.17 0.38 7.32
N ASP A 160 11.25 1.15 7.83
CA ASP A 160 11.47 2.52 8.28
C ASP A 160 12.25 2.57 9.62
N ASP A 161 12.01 1.60 10.50
CA ASP A 161 12.70 1.49 11.79
C ASP A 161 12.89 0.01 12.16
N TRP A 162 14.13 -0.47 12.02
CA TRP A 162 14.48 -1.87 12.29
C TRP A 162 14.25 -2.27 13.76
N GLU A 163 14.56 -1.38 14.69
CA GLU A 163 14.39 -1.66 16.11
C GLU A 163 12.90 -1.84 16.46
N THR A 164 12.07 -0.94 15.98
CA THR A 164 10.60 -1.03 16.16
C THR A 164 10.03 -2.31 15.53
N VAL A 165 10.46 -2.67 14.33
CA VAL A 165 9.95 -3.87 13.63
C VAL A 165 10.33 -5.15 14.35
N THR A 166 11.57 -5.27 14.81
CA THR A 166 12.07 -6.49 15.47
C THR A 166 11.53 -6.69 16.89
N HIS A 167 11.04 -5.63 17.53
CA HIS A 167 10.47 -5.70 18.88
C HIS A 167 8.94 -5.66 18.90
N ARG A 168 8.28 -5.55 17.74
CA ARG A 168 6.82 -5.72 17.67
C ARG A 168 6.45 -7.16 18.00
N THR A 169 5.76 -7.33 19.12
CA THR A 169 4.98 -8.55 19.35
C THR A 169 3.73 -8.47 18.46
N GLN A 170 3.59 -9.43 17.59
CA GLN A 170 2.37 -9.61 16.79
C GLN A 170 1.22 -10.12 17.66
#